data_49e9902fc31ce30cfc1b83b965d04ea3
#
_entry.id   49e9902fc31ce30cfc1b83b965d04ea3
#
_cell.length_a   1.000
_cell.length_b   1.000
_cell.length_c   1.000
_cell.angle_alpha   90.00
_cell.angle_beta   90.00
_cell.angle_gamma   90.00
#
_symmetry.space_group_name_H-M   'P 1'
#
loop_
_entity.id
_entity.type
_entity.pdbx_description
1 polymer ?
#
loop_
_entity_poly.entity_id
_entity_poly.type
_entity_poly.pdbx_seq_one_letter_code
_entity_poly.pdbx_strand_id
1 'polypeptide(L)'
;MSRLITAALLSVACASQVGCQSQADAAPNPKDYFKPDIQYVDGTDTFTGPARGYAAGGWTVFKPEGLPKWKGAKAYNSSLWELSKFSGGRVQGKHSVPTNRVGGADIPLTDVMKADVSRHLEETRQNGGSLIVRLGYTWSDSQGCEPSDFEVVLGHVRDLSKIMADYDDVIVGVEAGIAGPWAEMHSSDYCKKEYMNRILKTYCENLGDRISLLVRTANYIDAYAETNTTGILAMLPFLDKDLKRFGMYNDGYLGTWWDYGTWSGKWKRELGCQLLDSIGRDNPYGGELAYVSMDWLEKNREKSGDLFDTNKWNIVKDWYSQHLNYLRNIGDRKHPLCAFIAKKTFSSDVYRFEGMPDLHEYDGVDLHKFMYDHMGYRFVVRDARLPKRIEPGKKSLAVIEVENTGFGKLLLPSRIDVLLSAGGGMHVCETVQPTSGFSAIEGGAKVRIPVYFVAPPGIEREVECEFCLRVFCPVKDERRDHPPLRPIRLANAGMWVKPENVNSFGMVKFR
;
A
#
# COMPACT_ATOMS: atom_id res chain seq x y z
N MET A 1 32.42 33.27 -26.12
CA MET A 1 31.58 34.12 -25.23
C MET A 1 30.84 33.20 -24.27
N SER A 2 31.38 33.16 -23.08
CA SER A 2 30.90 32.36 -21.94
C SER A 2 29.73 33.08 -21.28
N ARG A 3 28.62 32.38 -20.95
CA ARG A 3 27.70 32.81 -19.92
C ARG A 3 27.33 31.59 -19.09
N LEU A 4 27.86 31.59 -17.87
CA LEU A 4 27.42 30.76 -16.74
C LEU A 4 25.91 31.00 -16.48
N ILE A 5 25.15 29.95 -16.37
CA ILE A 5 23.82 29.99 -15.71
C ILE A 5 23.96 29.29 -14.37
N THR A 6 23.99 30.11 -13.34
CA THR A 6 23.92 29.69 -11.94
C THR A 6 22.46 29.27 -11.65
N ALA A 7 22.25 28.01 -11.37
CA ALA A 7 20.95 27.52 -10.91
C ALA A 7 20.80 27.84 -9.40
N ALA A 8 19.92 28.76 -9.10
CA ALA A 8 19.49 29.02 -7.72
C ALA A 8 18.42 27.99 -7.33
N LEU A 9 18.76 27.12 -6.40
CA LEU A 9 17.80 26.26 -5.69
C LEU A 9 16.96 27.14 -4.76
N LEU A 10 15.75 27.48 -5.19
CA LEU A 10 14.72 28.04 -4.29
C LEU A 10 13.91 26.89 -3.73
N SER A 11 14.11 26.59 -2.46
CA SER A 11 13.20 25.79 -1.65
C SER A 11 11.90 26.57 -1.46
N VAL A 12 10.89 26.28 -2.27
CA VAL A 12 9.53 26.81 -2.07
C VAL A 12 8.80 25.85 -1.15
N ALA A 13 8.74 26.23 0.14
CA ALA A 13 7.75 25.66 1.05
C ALA A 13 6.36 26.18 0.59
N CYS A 14 5.63 25.37 -0.16
CA CYS A 14 4.24 25.65 -0.50
C CYS A 14 3.35 25.39 0.72
N ALA A 15 3.16 26.40 1.54
CA ALA A 15 2.01 26.51 2.42
C ALA A 15 0.81 26.94 1.57
N SER A 16 0.02 26.00 1.07
CA SER A 16 -1.28 26.29 0.47
C SER A 16 -2.26 26.63 1.59
N GLN A 17 -2.42 27.93 1.88
CA GLN A 17 -3.55 28.46 2.64
C GLN A 17 -4.81 28.33 1.77
N VAL A 18 -5.57 27.25 1.96
CA VAL A 18 -6.98 27.24 1.60
C VAL A 18 -7.74 27.87 2.78
N GLY A 19 -8.15 29.12 2.60
CA GLY A 19 -8.97 29.82 3.57
C GLY A 19 -10.36 29.20 3.64
N CYS A 20 -10.58 28.39 4.66
CA CYS A 20 -11.91 28.12 5.17
C CYS A 20 -11.97 28.75 6.56
N GLN A 21 -12.62 29.93 6.69
CA GLN A 21 -12.96 30.52 7.96
C GLN A 21 -14.02 29.64 8.64
N SER A 22 -13.57 28.61 9.37
CA SER A 22 -14.31 28.02 10.47
C SER A 22 -13.73 28.62 11.75
N GLN A 23 -14.57 29.01 12.68
CA GLN A 23 -14.22 29.57 13.98
C GLN A 23 -12.98 28.89 14.53
N ALA A 24 -11.89 29.66 14.67
CA ALA A 24 -10.68 29.21 15.33
C ALA A 24 -11.06 28.87 16.78
N ASP A 25 -11.30 27.59 17.05
CA ASP A 25 -11.36 27.09 18.42
C ASP A 25 -10.03 27.46 19.06
N ALA A 26 -10.09 28.28 20.12
CA ALA A 26 -8.91 28.75 20.83
C ALA A 26 -8.02 27.52 21.16
N ALA A 27 -6.71 27.67 20.96
CA ALA A 27 -5.76 26.62 21.31
C ALA A 27 -6.04 26.13 22.74
N PRO A 28 -6.14 24.81 22.98
CA PRO A 28 -6.52 24.28 24.28
C PRO A 28 -5.58 24.82 25.36
N ASN A 29 -6.16 25.26 26.49
CA ASN A 29 -5.37 25.78 27.61
C ASN A 29 -4.50 24.62 28.16
N PRO A 30 -3.17 24.75 28.20
CA PRO A 30 -2.26 23.72 28.68
C PRO A 30 -2.59 23.21 30.10
N LYS A 31 -3.27 24.03 30.91
CA LYS A 31 -3.70 23.64 32.26
C LYS A 31 -4.82 22.61 32.29
N ASP A 32 -5.58 22.45 31.22
CA ASP A 32 -6.71 21.53 31.12
C ASP A 32 -6.31 20.13 30.61
N TYR A 33 -5.04 19.96 30.26
CA TYR A 33 -4.49 18.73 29.74
C TYR A 33 -3.40 18.16 30.61
N PHE A 34 -3.17 16.86 30.50
CA PHE A 34 -2.04 16.19 31.13
C PHE A 34 -1.37 15.27 30.10
N LYS A 35 -0.10 15.00 30.32
CA LYS A 35 0.61 13.93 29.63
C LYS A 35 0.39 12.65 30.46
N PRO A 36 -0.17 11.56 29.89
CA PRO A 36 -0.26 10.30 30.58
C PRO A 36 1.12 9.82 31.06
N ASP A 37 1.17 9.20 32.21
CA ASP A 37 2.39 8.56 32.73
C ASP A 37 2.60 7.20 32.04
N ILE A 38 2.72 7.26 30.72
CA ILE A 38 2.95 6.10 29.86
C ILE A 38 4.19 6.41 29.04
N GLN A 39 5.14 5.48 29.05
CA GLN A 39 6.27 5.49 28.12
C GLN A 39 5.80 4.93 26.79
N TYR A 40 5.81 5.77 25.75
CA TYR A 40 5.48 5.35 24.39
C TYR A 40 6.70 4.71 23.72
N VAL A 41 7.00 3.48 24.15
CA VAL A 41 8.13 2.70 23.60
C VAL A 41 7.67 1.98 22.34
N ASP A 42 8.50 2.01 21.31
CA ASP A 42 8.25 1.26 20.08
C ASP A 42 8.30 -0.24 20.38
N GLY A 43 7.28 -0.96 19.95
CA GLY A 43 7.29 -2.42 19.99
C GLY A 43 7.93 -2.97 18.73
N THR A 44 8.66 -4.06 18.86
CA THR A 44 9.20 -4.81 17.71
C THR A 44 8.31 -6.00 17.32
N ASP A 45 7.06 -6.01 17.79
CA ASP A 45 6.10 -7.02 17.40
C ASP A 45 5.78 -6.94 15.91
N THR A 46 5.72 -8.10 15.27
CA THR A 46 5.19 -8.26 13.92
C THR A 46 3.67 -8.35 13.99
N PHE A 47 2.99 -7.53 13.20
CA PHE A 47 1.53 -7.57 13.08
C PHE A 47 1.08 -7.25 11.66
N THR A 48 -0.09 -7.75 11.30
CA THR A 48 -0.76 -7.44 10.03
C THR A 48 -1.67 -6.22 10.19
N GLY A 49 -1.98 -5.57 9.08
CA GLY A 49 -2.91 -4.46 9.02
C GLY A 49 -3.53 -4.33 7.61
N PRO A 50 -4.57 -3.52 7.44
CA PRO A 50 -5.16 -3.30 6.13
C PRO A 50 -4.14 -2.65 5.19
N ALA A 51 -4.07 -3.14 3.96
CA ALA A 51 -3.26 -2.57 2.87
C ALA A 51 -1.76 -2.35 3.19
N ARG A 52 -1.12 -3.28 3.91
CA ARG A 52 0.31 -3.17 4.23
C ARG A 52 1.02 -4.51 4.34
N GLY A 53 2.28 -4.54 3.96
CA GLY A 53 3.22 -5.60 4.33
C GLY A 53 3.07 -6.86 3.48
N TYR A 54 3.06 -8.01 4.12
CA TYR A 54 2.91 -9.28 3.44
C TYR A 54 1.54 -9.39 2.76
N ALA A 55 1.54 -9.31 1.43
CA ALA A 55 0.36 -9.55 0.63
C ALA A 55 0.37 -11.02 0.16
N ALA A 56 -0.28 -11.89 0.92
CA ALA A 56 -0.30 -13.32 0.60
C ALA A 56 -0.80 -13.55 -0.83
N GLY A 57 -0.06 -14.32 -1.62
CA GLY A 57 -0.43 -14.67 -2.98
C GLY A 57 -1.72 -15.52 -3.00
N GLY A 58 -2.70 -15.11 -3.79
CA GLY A 58 -3.90 -15.87 -4.10
C GLY A 58 -4.03 -16.06 -5.60
N TRP A 59 -4.39 -17.27 -6.05
CA TRP A 59 -4.66 -17.55 -7.46
C TRP A 59 -6.11 -17.97 -7.63
N THR A 60 -6.83 -17.25 -8.48
CA THR A 60 -8.24 -17.50 -8.76
C THR A 60 -8.45 -17.63 -10.27
N VAL A 61 -9.08 -18.72 -10.68
CA VAL A 61 -9.39 -18.98 -12.09
C VAL A 61 -10.87 -18.75 -12.33
N PHE A 62 -11.22 -17.72 -13.09
CA PHE A 62 -12.60 -17.45 -13.50
C PHE A 62 -12.93 -18.19 -14.79
N LYS A 63 -14.06 -18.88 -14.81
CA LYS A 63 -14.50 -19.76 -15.90
C LYS A 63 -15.88 -19.35 -16.39
N PRO A 64 -16.16 -19.52 -17.71
CA PRO A 64 -17.49 -19.21 -18.26
C PRO A 64 -18.66 -19.94 -17.59
N GLU A 65 -18.41 -21.15 -17.07
CA GLU A 65 -19.38 -21.98 -16.35
C GLU A 65 -19.49 -21.69 -14.85
N GLY A 66 -18.67 -20.78 -14.33
CA GLY A 66 -18.62 -20.44 -12.91
C GLY A 66 -17.52 -21.14 -12.12
N LEU A 67 -17.33 -20.69 -10.89
CA LEU A 67 -16.32 -21.19 -9.96
C LEU A 67 -16.91 -22.19 -8.96
N PRO A 68 -16.12 -23.19 -8.53
CA PRO A 68 -16.43 -23.93 -7.32
C PRO A 68 -16.43 -22.98 -6.11
N LYS A 69 -17.07 -23.41 -4.99
CA LYS A 69 -17.14 -22.61 -3.74
C LYS A 69 -15.77 -22.04 -3.37
N TRP A 70 -15.72 -20.72 -3.20
CA TRP A 70 -14.51 -19.98 -2.98
C TRP A 70 -14.71 -19.04 -1.78
N LYS A 71 -13.63 -18.70 -1.07
CA LYS A 71 -13.67 -17.81 0.11
C LYS A 71 -12.90 -16.56 -0.18
N GLY A 72 -13.51 -15.39 0.04
CA GLY A 72 -12.88 -14.09 -0.08
C GLY A 72 -11.67 -13.91 0.84
N ALA A 73 -10.78 -13.00 0.49
CA ALA A 73 -9.59 -12.70 1.27
C ALA A 73 -9.94 -12.15 2.66
N LYS A 74 -9.18 -12.58 3.68
CA LYS A 74 -9.37 -12.15 5.08
C LYS A 74 -8.32 -11.15 5.56
N ALA A 75 -7.29 -10.92 4.75
CA ALA A 75 -6.16 -10.06 5.06
C ALA A 75 -5.75 -9.30 3.80
N TYR A 76 -4.60 -8.62 3.83
CA TYR A 76 -4.04 -8.03 2.63
C TYR A 76 -3.52 -9.12 1.72
N ASN A 77 -4.05 -9.20 0.51
CA ASN A 77 -3.71 -10.22 -0.47
C ASN A 77 -3.33 -9.63 -1.81
N SER A 78 -2.42 -10.30 -2.51
CA SER A 78 -2.19 -10.12 -3.94
C SER A 78 -2.92 -11.22 -4.69
N SER A 79 -4.05 -10.87 -5.31
CA SER A 79 -4.91 -11.80 -6.02
C SER A 79 -4.55 -11.85 -7.49
N LEU A 80 -4.12 -13.02 -7.96
CA LEU A 80 -3.86 -13.31 -9.35
C LEU A 80 -5.11 -13.91 -9.97
N TRP A 81 -5.76 -13.20 -10.89
CA TRP A 81 -7.01 -13.60 -11.53
C TRP A 81 -6.74 -14.10 -12.95
N GLU A 82 -6.88 -15.39 -13.15
CA GLU A 82 -6.78 -16.01 -14.47
C GLU A 82 -8.14 -16.07 -15.13
N LEU A 83 -8.24 -15.47 -16.31
CA LEU A 83 -9.39 -15.60 -17.21
C LEU A 83 -9.19 -16.88 -18.06
N SER A 84 -9.59 -18.02 -17.49
CA SER A 84 -9.38 -19.34 -18.10
C SER A 84 -10.33 -19.61 -19.25
N LYS A 85 -9.89 -20.47 -20.19
CA LYS A 85 -10.59 -20.90 -21.41
C LYS A 85 -10.72 -19.86 -22.52
N PHE A 86 -10.12 -18.69 -22.39
CA PHE A 86 -9.90 -17.83 -23.54
C PHE A 86 -8.69 -18.28 -24.35
N SER A 87 -7.86 -19.17 -23.77
CA SER A 87 -6.73 -19.79 -24.46
C SER A 87 -7.20 -20.89 -25.39
N GLY A 88 -6.90 -20.77 -26.67
CA GLY A 88 -7.11 -21.78 -27.70
C GLY A 88 -6.13 -22.96 -27.58
N GLY A 89 -6.24 -23.75 -26.52
CA GLY A 89 -5.50 -25.00 -26.36
C GLY A 89 -4.08 -24.88 -25.82
N ARG A 90 -3.72 -25.79 -24.90
CA ARG A 90 -2.35 -25.94 -24.39
C ARG A 90 -1.45 -26.48 -25.48
N VAL A 91 -0.46 -25.70 -25.88
CA VAL A 91 0.74 -26.26 -26.50
C VAL A 91 1.78 -26.47 -25.39
N GLN A 92 1.96 -27.72 -24.96
CA GLN A 92 3.11 -28.08 -24.13
C GLN A 92 4.37 -27.96 -24.96
N GLY A 93 5.14 -26.90 -24.77
CA GLY A 93 6.45 -26.68 -25.37
C GLY A 93 7.51 -26.53 -24.30
N LYS A 94 8.68 -27.13 -24.51
CA LYS A 94 9.87 -26.99 -23.66
C LYS A 94 10.24 -25.50 -23.57
N HIS A 95 10.57 -25.02 -22.35
CA HIS A 95 11.19 -23.76 -21.93
C HIS A 95 11.80 -22.85 -23.03
N SER A 96 11.00 -22.40 -23.96
CA SER A 96 11.32 -21.25 -24.80
C SER A 96 10.20 -20.24 -24.65
N VAL A 97 10.54 -19.02 -24.28
CA VAL A 97 9.58 -17.91 -24.20
C VAL A 97 8.88 -17.84 -25.57
N PRO A 98 7.56 -18.00 -25.65
CA PRO A 98 6.87 -17.99 -26.95
C PRO A 98 6.99 -16.64 -27.59
N THR A 99 7.26 -16.62 -28.89
CA THR A 99 7.41 -15.38 -29.67
C THR A 99 6.08 -14.70 -29.97
N ASN A 100 4.93 -15.39 -29.78
CA ASN A 100 3.60 -14.82 -29.93
C ASN A 100 2.59 -15.49 -28.99
N ARG A 101 1.95 -14.71 -28.12
CA ARG A 101 0.91 -15.13 -27.20
C ARG A 101 -0.50 -14.86 -27.71
N VAL A 102 -0.61 -14.02 -28.74
CA VAL A 102 -1.87 -13.69 -29.41
C VAL A 102 -2.34 -14.86 -30.27
N GLY A 103 -3.64 -15.12 -30.32
CA GLY A 103 -4.25 -16.21 -31.09
C GLY A 103 -5.17 -17.11 -30.25
N GLY A 104 -5.58 -16.64 -29.08
CA GLY A 104 -6.60 -17.26 -28.25
C GLY A 104 -8.02 -16.99 -28.75
N ALA A 105 -9.01 -17.51 -28.02
CA ALA A 105 -10.41 -17.38 -28.38
C ALA A 105 -10.97 -15.97 -28.10
N ASP A 106 -11.74 -15.45 -29.03
CA ASP A 106 -12.38 -14.12 -28.94
C ASP A 106 -13.75 -14.24 -28.26
N ILE A 107 -13.72 -14.52 -26.95
CA ILE A 107 -14.91 -14.76 -26.13
C ILE A 107 -15.06 -13.62 -25.12
N PRO A 108 -16.16 -12.85 -25.08
CA PRO A 108 -16.41 -11.83 -24.07
C PRO A 108 -16.63 -12.48 -22.68
N LEU A 109 -16.46 -11.70 -21.60
CA LEU A 109 -16.82 -12.16 -20.26
C LEU A 109 -18.29 -12.51 -20.16
N THR A 110 -18.59 -13.70 -19.65
CA THR A 110 -19.96 -14.12 -19.40
C THR A 110 -20.52 -13.43 -18.14
N ASP A 111 -21.84 -13.33 -18.03
CA ASP A 111 -22.47 -12.80 -16.83
C ASP A 111 -22.16 -13.63 -15.59
N VAL A 112 -21.95 -14.94 -15.76
CA VAL A 112 -21.50 -15.83 -14.67
C VAL A 112 -20.13 -15.44 -14.16
N MET A 113 -19.16 -15.17 -15.04
CA MET A 113 -17.82 -14.71 -14.65
C MET A 113 -17.90 -13.34 -13.93
N LYS A 114 -18.69 -12.42 -14.45
CA LYS A 114 -18.89 -11.10 -13.83
C LYS A 114 -19.49 -11.20 -12.43
N ALA A 115 -20.50 -12.05 -12.27
CA ALA A 115 -21.11 -12.33 -10.97
C ALA A 115 -20.11 -12.98 -9.98
N ASP A 116 -19.26 -13.88 -10.46
CA ASP A 116 -18.23 -14.52 -9.65
C ASP A 116 -17.17 -13.53 -9.16
N VAL A 117 -16.75 -12.58 -10.01
CA VAL A 117 -15.84 -11.51 -9.63
C VAL A 117 -16.47 -10.62 -8.55
N SER A 118 -17.72 -10.18 -8.76
CA SER A 118 -18.46 -9.37 -7.79
C SER A 118 -18.59 -10.09 -6.44
N ARG A 119 -18.93 -11.38 -6.47
CA ARG A 119 -19.03 -12.21 -5.27
C ARG A 119 -17.68 -12.31 -4.54
N HIS A 120 -16.57 -12.50 -5.27
CA HIS A 120 -15.22 -12.53 -4.71
C HIS A 120 -14.88 -11.24 -3.94
N LEU A 121 -15.14 -10.12 -4.57
CA LEU A 121 -14.89 -8.82 -3.98
C LEU A 121 -15.78 -8.57 -2.76
N GLU A 122 -17.05 -8.94 -2.85
CA GLU A 122 -18.00 -8.80 -1.75
C GLU A 122 -17.62 -9.67 -0.54
N GLU A 123 -17.25 -10.93 -0.76
CA GLU A 123 -16.77 -11.80 0.33
C GLU A 123 -15.49 -11.27 0.96
N THR A 124 -14.59 -10.67 0.16
CA THR A 124 -13.38 -10.02 0.67
C THR A 124 -13.74 -8.81 1.53
N ARG A 125 -14.68 -7.98 1.08
CA ARG A 125 -15.21 -6.84 1.86
C ARG A 125 -15.80 -7.30 3.19
N GLN A 126 -16.62 -8.34 3.16
CA GLN A 126 -17.26 -8.93 4.34
C GLN A 126 -16.25 -9.52 5.34
N ASN A 127 -15.14 -10.02 4.86
CA ASN A 127 -14.05 -10.53 5.70
C ASN A 127 -13.12 -9.40 6.23
N GLY A 128 -13.30 -8.15 5.80
CA GLY A 128 -12.41 -7.05 6.14
C GLY A 128 -11.05 -7.11 5.42
N GLY A 129 -10.95 -7.84 4.31
CA GLY A 129 -9.74 -7.95 3.51
C GLY A 129 -9.46 -6.70 2.65
N SER A 130 -8.26 -6.66 2.05
CA SER A 130 -7.87 -5.71 1.02
C SER A 130 -7.04 -6.39 -0.06
N LEU A 131 -7.03 -5.87 -1.27
CA LEU A 131 -6.46 -6.53 -2.44
C LEU A 131 -5.55 -5.63 -3.26
N ILE A 132 -4.45 -6.23 -3.74
CA ILE A 132 -3.82 -5.89 -5.03
C ILE A 132 -4.29 -6.94 -6.02
N VAL A 133 -4.79 -6.52 -7.17
CA VAL A 133 -5.35 -7.42 -8.19
C VAL A 133 -4.46 -7.42 -9.42
N ARG A 134 -4.18 -8.61 -9.99
CA ARG A 134 -3.56 -8.76 -11.31
C ARG A 134 -4.44 -9.65 -12.19
N LEU A 135 -4.75 -9.20 -13.38
CA LEU A 135 -5.50 -9.94 -14.39
C LEU A 135 -4.56 -10.61 -15.37
N GLY A 136 -4.90 -11.80 -15.86
CA GLY A 136 -4.14 -12.47 -16.91
C GLY A 136 -4.92 -13.60 -17.54
N TYR A 137 -4.47 -14.05 -18.71
CA TYR A 137 -5.11 -15.17 -19.43
C TYR A 137 -4.54 -16.51 -19.03
N THR A 138 -3.28 -16.55 -18.64
CA THR A 138 -2.61 -17.76 -18.11
C THR A 138 -1.35 -17.37 -17.35
N TRP A 139 -1.01 -18.14 -16.34
CA TRP A 139 0.20 -18.02 -15.54
C TRP A 139 1.34 -18.93 -16.06
N SER A 140 1.33 -19.28 -17.33
CA SER A 140 2.34 -20.12 -17.95
C SER A 140 2.88 -19.48 -19.23
N ASP A 141 4.03 -19.98 -19.70
CA ASP A 141 4.61 -19.64 -21.00
C ASP A 141 3.84 -20.27 -22.18
N SER A 142 2.50 -20.12 -22.22
CA SER A 142 1.67 -20.69 -23.28
C SER A 142 1.56 -19.75 -24.47
N GLN A 143 1.62 -20.32 -25.69
CA GLN A 143 1.30 -19.61 -26.92
C GLN A 143 -0.21 -19.54 -27.15
N GLY A 144 -0.67 -18.56 -27.93
CA GLY A 144 -2.05 -18.46 -28.38
C GLY A 144 -3.07 -18.41 -27.23
N CYS A 145 -2.71 -17.78 -26.10
CA CYS A 145 -3.57 -17.73 -24.93
C CYS A 145 -4.29 -16.38 -24.75
N GLU A 146 -3.84 -15.35 -25.45
CA GLU A 146 -4.47 -14.03 -25.47
C GLU A 146 -5.43 -13.95 -26.65
N PRO A 147 -6.63 -13.35 -26.50
CA PRO A 147 -7.58 -13.21 -27.59
C PRO A 147 -6.93 -12.69 -28.88
N SER A 148 -7.38 -13.19 -30.03
CA SER A 148 -6.89 -12.75 -31.34
C SER A 148 -7.36 -11.33 -31.67
N ASP A 149 -8.59 -11.01 -31.27
CA ASP A 149 -9.15 -9.68 -31.38
C ASP A 149 -8.81 -8.83 -30.17
N PHE A 150 -8.07 -7.77 -30.37
CA PHE A 150 -7.67 -6.84 -29.32
C PHE A 150 -8.85 -6.11 -28.66
N GLU A 151 -9.97 -5.89 -29.40
CA GLU A 151 -11.17 -5.28 -28.84
C GLU A 151 -11.82 -6.18 -27.77
N VAL A 152 -11.67 -7.49 -27.88
CA VAL A 152 -12.10 -8.42 -26.83
C VAL A 152 -11.27 -8.23 -25.57
N VAL A 153 -9.94 -8.05 -25.70
CA VAL A 153 -9.06 -7.73 -24.55
C VAL A 153 -9.51 -6.45 -23.86
N LEU A 154 -9.77 -5.39 -24.63
CA LEU A 154 -10.28 -4.12 -24.09
C LEU A 154 -11.66 -4.27 -23.45
N GLY A 155 -12.52 -5.14 -24.01
CA GLY A 155 -13.80 -5.52 -23.42
C GLY A 155 -13.63 -6.13 -22.03
N HIS A 156 -12.71 -7.09 -21.89
CA HIS A 156 -12.39 -7.71 -20.59
C HIS A 156 -11.91 -6.68 -19.57
N VAL A 157 -10.97 -5.83 -19.95
CA VAL A 157 -10.47 -4.75 -19.07
C VAL A 157 -11.60 -3.83 -18.65
N ARG A 158 -12.43 -3.38 -19.59
CA ARG A 158 -13.56 -2.47 -19.33
C ARG A 158 -14.56 -3.07 -18.35
N ASP A 159 -15.00 -4.30 -18.62
CA ASP A 159 -16.03 -4.96 -17.82
C ASP A 159 -15.57 -5.23 -16.39
N LEU A 160 -14.32 -5.73 -16.24
CA LEU A 160 -13.75 -5.97 -14.92
C LEU A 160 -13.47 -4.67 -14.17
N SER A 161 -12.99 -3.63 -14.86
CA SER A 161 -12.74 -2.32 -14.24
C SER A 161 -14.01 -1.70 -13.68
N LYS A 162 -15.14 -1.80 -14.39
CA LYS A 162 -16.44 -1.32 -13.90
C LYS A 162 -16.88 -2.04 -12.63
N ILE A 163 -16.68 -3.37 -12.57
CA ILE A 163 -16.99 -4.13 -11.36
C ILE A 163 -16.06 -3.70 -10.22
N MET A 164 -14.77 -3.60 -10.48
CA MET A 164 -13.76 -3.24 -9.48
C MET A 164 -13.98 -1.83 -8.91
N ALA A 165 -14.52 -0.90 -9.72
CA ALA A 165 -14.78 0.48 -9.30
C ALA A 165 -15.71 0.58 -8.09
N ASP A 166 -16.66 -0.36 -7.93
CA ASP A 166 -17.59 -0.41 -6.80
C ASP A 166 -16.91 -0.91 -5.50
N TYR A 167 -15.65 -1.36 -5.59
CA TYR A 167 -14.89 -1.96 -4.50
C TYR A 167 -13.59 -1.21 -4.19
N ASP A 168 -13.58 0.11 -4.37
CA ASP A 168 -12.44 0.99 -4.08
C ASP A 168 -12.09 1.07 -2.58
N ASP A 169 -12.93 0.53 -1.72
CA ASP A 169 -12.67 0.32 -0.30
C ASP A 169 -11.96 -1.01 -0.01
N VAL A 170 -11.90 -1.93 -0.98
CA VAL A 170 -11.25 -3.23 -0.89
C VAL A 170 -10.00 -3.29 -1.73
N ILE A 171 -10.06 -2.78 -2.97
CA ILE A 171 -8.95 -2.81 -3.93
C ILE A 171 -8.07 -1.58 -3.73
N VAL A 172 -6.81 -1.81 -3.37
CA VAL A 172 -5.80 -0.76 -3.20
C VAL A 172 -5.16 -0.41 -4.53
N GLY A 173 -4.94 -1.40 -5.39
CA GLY A 173 -4.36 -1.20 -6.71
C GLY A 173 -4.58 -2.39 -7.63
N VAL A 174 -4.47 -2.11 -8.94
CA VAL A 174 -4.50 -3.09 -10.01
C VAL A 174 -3.14 -3.09 -10.70
N GLU A 175 -2.44 -4.22 -10.68
CA GLU A 175 -1.28 -4.45 -11.52
C GLU A 175 -1.79 -4.63 -12.96
N ALA A 176 -1.53 -3.65 -13.80
CA ALA A 176 -2.21 -3.42 -15.08
C ALA A 176 -1.83 -4.39 -16.21
N GLY A 177 -1.34 -5.59 -15.84
CA GLY A 177 -0.84 -6.61 -16.76
C GLY A 177 -1.82 -6.96 -17.86
N ILE A 178 -2.60 -8.03 -17.67
CA ILE A 178 -3.45 -8.77 -18.61
C ILE A 178 -2.70 -9.42 -19.77
N ALA A 179 -1.70 -8.75 -20.36
CA ALA A 179 -0.87 -9.27 -21.45
C ALA A 179 0.52 -9.72 -20.97
N GLY A 180 1.07 -10.72 -21.64
CA GLY A 180 2.37 -11.32 -21.35
C GLY A 180 2.31 -12.51 -20.42
N PRO A 181 3.42 -13.32 -20.35
CA PRO A 181 3.55 -14.38 -19.34
C PRO A 181 3.31 -13.81 -17.95
N TRP A 182 2.58 -14.57 -17.12
CA TRP A 182 2.22 -14.15 -15.74
C TRP A 182 1.57 -12.77 -15.67
N ALA A 183 1.07 -12.24 -16.79
CA ALA A 183 0.58 -10.87 -16.92
C ALA A 183 1.61 -9.79 -16.52
N GLU A 184 2.88 -10.01 -16.86
CA GLU A 184 3.99 -9.12 -16.50
C GLU A 184 4.36 -8.10 -17.57
N MET A 185 3.47 -7.84 -18.51
CA MET A 185 3.63 -6.77 -19.52
C MET A 185 4.89 -6.93 -20.39
N HIS A 186 5.24 -8.16 -20.76
CA HIS A 186 6.36 -8.45 -21.67
C HIS A 186 6.06 -9.66 -22.56
N SER A 187 6.86 -9.88 -23.60
CA SER A 187 6.80 -11.08 -24.48
C SER A 187 5.42 -11.36 -25.08
N SER A 188 4.68 -10.32 -25.43
CA SER A 188 3.44 -10.36 -26.19
C SER A 188 3.37 -9.19 -27.16
N ASP A 189 2.67 -9.35 -28.29
CA ASP A 189 2.40 -8.24 -29.20
C ASP A 189 1.57 -7.14 -28.52
N TYR A 190 0.68 -7.50 -27.61
CA TYR A 190 -0.13 -6.54 -26.85
C TYR A 190 0.64 -5.76 -25.78
N CYS A 191 1.92 -6.10 -25.56
CA CYS A 191 2.82 -5.29 -24.71
C CYS A 191 3.51 -4.14 -25.49
N LYS A 192 3.30 -4.02 -26.80
CA LYS A 192 3.77 -2.86 -27.57
C LYS A 192 3.05 -1.59 -27.13
N LYS A 193 3.74 -0.44 -27.29
CA LYS A 193 3.27 0.87 -26.82
C LYS A 193 1.82 1.17 -27.23
N GLU A 194 1.48 0.97 -28.48
CA GLU A 194 0.17 1.29 -29.04
C GLU A 194 -0.97 0.51 -28.41
N TYR A 195 -0.78 -0.79 -28.13
CA TYR A 195 -1.77 -1.63 -27.47
C TYR A 195 -1.83 -1.35 -25.98
N MET A 196 -0.66 -1.28 -25.33
CA MET A 196 -0.61 -1.08 -23.90
C MET A 196 -1.19 0.27 -23.49
N ASN A 197 -0.95 1.34 -24.25
CA ASN A 197 -1.58 2.65 -23.98
C ASN A 197 -3.11 2.57 -24.03
N ARG A 198 -3.68 1.80 -24.95
CA ARG A 198 -5.15 1.60 -25.01
C ARG A 198 -5.65 0.77 -23.83
N ILE A 199 -4.91 -0.26 -23.39
CA ILE A 199 -5.24 -1.02 -22.17
C ILE A 199 -5.24 -0.09 -20.96
N LEU A 200 -4.17 0.66 -20.73
CA LEU A 200 -4.04 1.59 -19.60
C LEU A 200 -5.13 2.67 -19.62
N LYS A 201 -5.41 3.23 -20.80
CA LYS A 201 -6.51 4.20 -20.95
C LYS A 201 -7.87 3.60 -20.61
N THR A 202 -8.12 2.35 -21.04
CA THR A 202 -9.39 1.65 -20.72
C THR A 202 -9.53 1.43 -19.21
N TYR A 203 -8.42 1.12 -18.50
CA TYR A 203 -8.41 1.09 -17.03
C TYR A 203 -8.75 2.47 -16.45
N CYS A 204 -8.06 3.53 -16.86
CA CYS A 204 -8.26 4.89 -16.35
C CYS A 204 -9.69 5.38 -16.53
N GLU A 205 -10.34 5.04 -17.66
CA GLU A 205 -11.72 5.45 -17.96
C GLU A 205 -12.80 4.70 -17.17
N ASN A 206 -12.51 3.48 -16.67
CA ASN A 206 -13.52 2.60 -16.10
C ASN A 206 -13.23 2.16 -14.65
N LEU A 207 -12.00 2.24 -14.19
CA LEU A 207 -11.60 1.92 -12.82
C LEU A 207 -11.78 3.17 -11.93
N GLY A 208 -12.38 3.03 -10.76
CA GLY A 208 -12.62 4.15 -9.84
C GLY A 208 -11.34 4.93 -9.49
N ASP A 209 -11.45 6.23 -9.29
CA ASP A 209 -10.32 7.16 -9.14
C ASP A 209 -9.40 6.87 -7.96
N ARG A 210 -9.88 6.15 -6.94
CA ARG A 210 -9.09 5.77 -5.76
C ARG A 210 -8.30 4.48 -5.90
N ILE A 211 -8.51 3.73 -6.98
CA ILE A 211 -7.77 2.50 -7.22
C ILE A 211 -6.54 2.84 -8.06
N SER A 212 -5.36 2.56 -7.52
CA SER A 212 -4.09 2.80 -8.23
C SER A 212 -3.89 1.84 -9.39
N LEU A 213 -3.23 2.29 -10.45
CA LEU A 213 -2.89 1.50 -11.62
C LEU A 213 -1.38 1.27 -11.66
N LEU A 214 -0.95 0.02 -11.46
CA LEU A 214 0.46 -0.32 -11.30
C LEU A 214 1.01 -0.93 -12.58
N VAL A 215 2.10 -0.37 -13.10
CA VAL A 215 2.78 -0.88 -14.28
C VAL A 215 4.08 -1.59 -13.94
N ARG A 216 4.51 -2.53 -14.79
CA ARG A 216 5.71 -3.36 -14.55
C ARG A 216 7.02 -2.57 -14.64
N THR A 217 7.07 -1.55 -15.51
CA THR A 217 8.25 -0.69 -15.69
C THR A 217 7.84 0.75 -15.95
N ALA A 218 8.69 1.69 -15.56
CA ALA A 218 8.47 3.12 -15.79
C ALA A 218 8.37 3.50 -17.29
N ASN A 219 8.86 2.65 -18.20
CA ASN A 219 8.72 2.87 -19.64
C ASN A 219 7.26 2.96 -20.08
N TYR A 220 6.34 2.28 -19.38
CA TYR A 220 4.90 2.35 -19.68
C TYR A 220 4.29 3.68 -19.23
N ILE A 221 4.82 4.28 -18.15
CA ILE A 221 4.41 5.63 -17.72
C ILE A 221 4.88 6.66 -18.77
N ASP A 222 6.14 6.58 -19.20
CA ASP A 222 6.67 7.43 -20.28
C ASP A 222 5.84 7.29 -21.56
N ALA A 223 5.49 6.06 -21.91
CA ALA A 223 4.72 5.78 -23.12
C ALA A 223 3.31 6.35 -23.06
N TYR A 224 2.65 6.23 -21.90
CA TYR A 224 1.31 6.77 -21.65
C TYR A 224 1.32 8.30 -21.66
N ALA A 225 2.29 8.91 -21.01
CA ALA A 225 2.47 10.37 -20.96
C ALA A 225 3.02 10.96 -22.27
N GLU A 226 3.28 10.14 -23.29
CA GLU A 226 3.89 10.56 -24.56
C GLU A 226 5.22 11.32 -24.40
N THR A 227 5.99 10.96 -23.39
CA THR A 227 7.24 11.62 -23.00
C THR A 227 8.40 10.62 -22.90
N ASN A 228 9.47 11.01 -22.26
CA ASN A 228 10.64 10.19 -21.97
C ASN A 228 11.07 10.39 -20.51
N THR A 229 12.04 9.61 -20.04
CA THR A 229 12.53 9.63 -18.66
C THR A 229 12.72 11.02 -18.08
N THR A 230 13.38 11.92 -18.80
CA THR A 230 13.60 13.30 -18.36
C THR A 230 12.29 14.09 -18.35
N GLY A 231 11.42 13.87 -19.33
CA GLY A 231 10.13 14.54 -19.46
C GLY A 231 9.19 14.19 -18.33
N ILE A 232 9.04 12.89 -17.98
CA ILE A 232 8.14 12.49 -16.90
C ILE A 232 8.61 13.01 -15.54
N LEU A 233 9.91 12.99 -15.25
CA LEU A 233 10.44 13.56 -14.01
C LEU A 233 10.19 15.07 -13.91
N ALA A 234 10.28 15.81 -15.03
CA ALA A 234 9.96 17.23 -15.07
C ALA A 234 8.44 17.50 -14.92
N MET A 235 7.59 16.55 -15.32
CA MET A 235 6.13 16.65 -15.20
C MET A 235 5.59 16.30 -13.83
N LEU A 236 6.36 15.68 -12.93
CA LEU A 236 5.87 15.20 -11.63
C LEU A 236 5.03 16.23 -10.84
N PRO A 237 5.39 17.53 -10.79
CA PRO A 237 4.57 18.53 -10.11
C PRO A 237 3.23 18.81 -10.79
N PHE A 238 3.07 18.44 -12.05
CA PHE A 238 1.95 18.82 -12.93
C PHE A 238 1.20 17.61 -13.49
N LEU A 239 1.37 16.42 -12.90
CA LEU A 239 0.69 15.22 -13.36
C LEU A 239 -0.83 15.43 -13.39
N ASP A 240 -1.45 15.01 -14.47
CA ASP A 240 -2.90 14.98 -14.60
C ASP A 240 -3.54 13.91 -13.69
N LYS A 241 -4.86 13.84 -13.71
CA LYS A 241 -5.64 12.92 -12.87
C LYS A 241 -5.23 11.45 -13.10
N ASP A 242 -5.03 11.06 -14.37
CA ASP A 242 -4.72 9.69 -14.70
C ASP A 242 -3.30 9.32 -14.25
N LEU A 243 -2.31 10.16 -14.58
CA LEU A 243 -0.91 9.93 -14.23
C LEU A 243 -0.67 9.91 -12.71
N LYS A 244 -1.45 10.65 -11.92
CA LYS A 244 -1.38 10.60 -10.45
C LYS A 244 -1.75 9.25 -9.86
N ARG A 245 -2.49 8.40 -10.60
CA ARG A 245 -2.90 7.06 -10.17
C ARG A 245 -1.89 5.98 -10.55
N PHE A 246 -0.87 6.33 -11.35
CA PHE A 246 0.14 5.36 -11.77
C PHE A 246 1.12 5.10 -10.63
N GLY A 247 1.26 3.83 -10.29
CA GLY A 247 2.33 3.28 -9.47
C GLY A 247 3.08 2.21 -10.25
N MET A 248 3.89 1.41 -9.55
CA MET A 248 4.66 0.34 -10.16
C MET A 248 4.59 -0.94 -9.34
N TYR A 249 4.77 -2.07 -10.01
CA TYR A 249 5.06 -3.35 -9.37
C TYR A 249 6.34 -3.97 -9.91
N ASN A 250 7.00 -4.80 -9.09
CA ASN A 250 8.32 -5.31 -9.37
C ASN A 250 8.44 -6.80 -8.97
N ASP A 251 8.34 -7.69 -9.95
CA ASP A 251 8.44 -9.15 -9.71
C ASP A 251 9.87 -9.67 -9.81
N GLY A 252 10.85 -8.80 -9.94
CA GLY A 252 12.28 -9.11 -9.89
C GLY A 252 13.00 -8.46 -8.70
N TYR A 253 12.25 -8.10 -7.64
CA TYR A 253 12.75 -7.23 -6.58
C TYR A 253 13.96 -7.82 -5.86
N LEU A 254 15.02 -7.01 -5.73
CA LEU A 254 16.30 -7.34 -5.09
C LEU A 254 17.08 -8.51 -5.72
N GLY A 255 16.68 -9.02 -6.89
CA GLY A 255 17.39 -10.11 -7.57
C GLY A 255 18.70 -9.67 -8.21
N THR A 256 18.76 -8.46 -8.71
CA THR A 256 19.93 -7.83 -9.33
C THR A 256 19.90 -6.32 -9.06
N TRP A 257 20.99 -5.62 -9.44
CA TRP A 257 20.98 -4.15 -9.42
C TRP A 257 19.84 -3.54 -10.24
N TRP A 258 19.44 -4.18 -11.33
CA TRP A 258 18.36 -3.74 -12.21
C TRP A 258 17.03 -4.49 -12.00
N ASP A 259 16.91 -5.26 -10.91
CA ASP A 259 15.70 -6.00 -10.52
C ASP A 259 15.10 -6.78 -11.70
N TYR A 260 15.93 -7.61 -12.34
CA TYR A 260 15.54 -8.42 -13.52
C TYR A 260 14.78 -7.64 -14.61
N GLY A 261 15.21 -6.42 -14.91
CA GLY A 261 14.69 -5.60 -15.99
C GLY A 261 13.68 -4.55 -15.59
N THR A 262 13.27 -4.49 -14.34
CA THR A 262 12.45 -3.37 -13.84
C THR A 262 13.15 -2.04 -14.07
N TRP A 263 14.45 -1.98 -13.72
CA TRP A 263 15.32 -0.83 -13.94
C TRP A 263 16.18 -1.05 -15.20
N SER A 264 15.59 -0.87 -16.38
CA SER A 264 16.23 -1.15 -17.65
C SER A 264 16.26 0.08 -18.59
N GLY A 265 17.11 0.04 -19.59
CA GLY A 265 17.21 1.08 -20.60
C GLY A 265 17.62 2.43 -19.99
N LYS A 266 16.79 3.44 -20.18
CA LYS A 266 16.98 4.81 -19.63
C LYS A 266 16.66 4.88 -18.14
N TRP A 267 15.78 4.02 -17.65
CA TRP A 267 15.38 3.93 -16.24
C TRP A 267 16.41 3.12 -15.45
N LYS A 268 17.42 3.80 -14.91
CA LYS A 268 18.33 3.22 -13.94
C LYS A 268 17.66 3.24 -12.55
N ARG A 269 18.16 2.42 -11.60
CA ARG A 269 17.61 2.35 -10.23
C ARG A 269 17.50 3.73 -9.57
N GLU A 270 18.53 4.58 -9.71
CA GLU A 270 18.55 5.90 -9.10
C GLU A 270 17.41 6.81 -9.62
N LEU A 271 17.17 6.79 -10.94
CA LEU A 271 16.05 7.55 -11.55
C LEU A 271 14.71 6.91 -11.22
N GLY A 272 14.67 5.57 -11.13
CA GLY A 272 13.48 4.84 -10.69
C GLY A 272 13.09 5.18 -9.26
N CYS A 273 14.06 5.27 -8.35
CA CYS A 273 13.82 5.70 -6.97
C CYS A 273 13.30 7.14 -6.90
N GLN A 274 13.84 8.06 -7.72
CA GLN A 274 13.32 9.43 -7.82
C GLN A 274 11.86 9.47 -8.32
N LEU A 275 11.51 8.65 -9.29
CA LEU A 275 10.15 8.54 -9.77
C LEU A 275 9.24 8.01 -8.65
N LEU A 276 9.62 6.91 -8.01
CA LEU A 276 8.85 6.29 -6.95
C LEU A 276 8.74 7.17 -5.70
N ASP A 277 9.77 7.96 -5.37
CA ASP A 277 9.69 8.95 -4.28
C ASP A 277 8.55 9.95 -4.48
N SER A 278 8.14 10.18 -5.72
CA SER A 278 6.99 11.03 -6.03
C SER A 278 5.69 10.25 -6.18
N ILE A 279 5.63 9.29 -7.14
CA ILE A 279 4.37 8.60 -7.45
C ILE A 279 4.00 7.52 -6.41
N GLY A 280 4.97 6.94 -5.71
CA GLY A 280 4.77 5.91 -4.69
C GLY A 280 4.18 6.46 -3.39
N ARG A 281 4.15 7.78 -3.18
CA ARG A 281 3.52 8.39 -2.00
C ARG A 281 2.04 8.06 -1.90
N ASP A 282 1.34 8.10 -3.02
CA ASP A 282 -0.10 7.92 -3.11
C ASP A 282 -0.51 6.58 -3.73
N ASN A 283 0.45 5.81 -4.25
CA ASN A 283 0.22 4.56 -4.93
C ASN A 283 1.03 3.42 -4.30
N PRO A 284 0.51 2.19 -4.21
CA PRO A 284 1.30 1.07 -3.70
C PRO A 284 2.47 0.78 -4.63
N TYR A 285 3.61 0.47 -4.03
CA TYR A 285 4.76 -0.12 -4.70
C TYR A 285 5.12 -1.44 -4.01
N GLY A 286 5.37 -2.46 -4.81
CA GLY A 286 5.69 -3.80 -4.30
C GLY A 286 5.84 -4.80 -5.42
N GLY A 287 5.38 -6.05 -5.19
CA GLY A 287 5.49 -7.15 -6.15
C GLY A 287 6.00 -8.41 -5.48
N GLU A 288 7.10 -8.99 -5.98
CA GLU A 288 7.73 -10.15 -5.35
C GLU A 288 9.25 -10.10 -5.37
N LEU A 289 9.86 -10.71 -4.34
CA LEU A 289 11.29 -10.94 -4.33
C LEU A 289 11.67 -11.90 -5.46
N ALA A 290 12.72 -11.57 -6.19
CA ALA A 290 13.24 -12.43 -7.24
C ALA A 290 13.63 -13.80 -6.71
N TYR A 291 13.24 -14.87 -7.38
CA TYR A 291 13.65 -16.22 -7.03
C TYR A 291 15.04 -16.52 -7.59
N VAL A 292 16.08 -16.25 -6.80
CA VAL A 292 17.50 -16.47 -7.13
C VAL A 292 18.15 -17.35 -6.09
N SER A 293 19.03 -18.28 -6.51
CA SER A 293 19.78 -19.11 -5.55
C SER A 293 20.84 -18.29 -4.81
N MET A 294 21.19 -18.73 -3.61
CA MET A 294 22.25 -18.10 -2.82
C MET A 294 23.59 -18.11 -3.57
N ASP A 295 23.94 -19.23 -4.22
CA ASP A 295 25.15 -19.35 -5.02
C ASP A 295 25.19 -18.36 -6.17
N TRP A 296 24.01 -18.09 -6.77
CA TRP A 296 23.90 -17.10 -7.84
C TRP A 296 24.14 -15.69 -7.31
N LEU A 297 23.52 -15.35 -6.18
CA LEU A 297 23.71 -14.05 -5.52
C LEU A 297 25.17 -13.83 -5.17
N GLU A 298 25.84 -14.82 -4.58
CA GLU A 298 27.26 -14.72 -4.21
C GLU A 298 28.17 -14.56 -5.42
N LYS A 299 27.94 -15.34 -6.48
CA LYS A 299 28.73 -15.28 -7.73
C LYS A 299 28.54 -14.00 -8.54
N ASN A 300 27.39 -13.35 -8.42
CA ASN A 300 27.06 -12.18 -9.23
C ASN A 300 27.10 -10.86 -8.45
N ARG A 301 27.57 -10.86 -7.20
CA ARG A 301 27.71 -9.67 -6.35
C ARG A 301 28.43 -8.53 -7.04
N GLU A 302 29.57 -8.80 -7.67
CA GLU A 302 30.37 -7.79 -8.36
C GLU A 302 29.71 -7.24 -9.64
N LYS A 303 28.91 -8.07 -10.32
CA LYS A 303 28.24 -7.68 -11.58
C LYS A 303 26.93 -6.93 -11.36
N SER A 304 26.23 -7.21 -10.24
CA SER A 304 24.93 -6.63 -9.97
C SER A 304 24.97 -5.43 -9.03
N GLY A 305 26.17 -5.01 -8.56
CA GLY A 305 26.26 -4.13 -7.40
C GLY A 305 25.76 -4.83 -6.13
N ASP A 306 26.41 -4.67 -5.02
CA ASP A 306 25.90 -5.23 -3.76
C ASP A 306 24.89 -4.25 -3.16
N LEU A 307 23.59 -4.48 -3.40
CA LEU A 307 22.49 -3.68 -2.84
C LEU A 307 22.54 -3.61 -1.31
N PHE A 308 23.26 -4.53 -0.69
CA PHE A 308 23.38 -4.61 0.76
C PHE A 308 24.79 -4.23 1.26
N ASP A 309 25.66 -3.73 0.40
CA ASP A 309 26.93 -3.12 0.79
C ASP A 309 26.70 -1.63 1.08
N THR A 310 26.62 -1.29 2.36
CA THR A 310 26.33 0.07 2.82
C THR A 310 27.35 1.11 2.39
N ASN A 311 28.57 0.70 1.97
CA ASN A 311 29.55 1.61 1.36
C ASN A 311 29.19 1.98 -0.08
N LYS A 312 28.32 1.21 -0.75
CA LYS A 312 27.89 1.43 -2.13
C LYS A 312 26.46 1.91 -2.22
N TRP A 313 25.57 1.37 -1.39
CA TRP A 313 24.14 1.62 -1.47
C TRP A 313 23.42 1.45 -0.12
N ASN A 314 22.59 2.41 0.24
CA ASN A 314 21.76 2.29 1.44
C ASN A 314 20.38 1.74 1.05
N ILE A 315 20.21 0.41 1.20
CA ILE A 315 18.97 -0.27 0.85
C ILE A 315 17.78 0.17 1.71
N VAL A 316 18.01 0.58 2.96
CA VAL A 316 16.94 1.06 3.84
C VAL A 316 16.42 2.41 3.35
N LYS A 317 17.31 3.32 2.95
CA LYS A 317 16.92 4.57 2.28
C LYS A 317 16.11 4.29 1.02
N ASP A 318 16.49 3.26 0.25
CA ASP A 318 15.78 2.83 -0.96
C ASP A 318 14.33 2.44 -0.65
N TRP A 319 14.12 1.63 0.41
CA TRP A 319 12.77 1.23 0.83
C TRP A 319 11.88 2.41 1.19
N TYR A 320 12.42 3.43 1.87
CA TYR A 320 11.70 4.67 2.15
C TYR A 320 11.43 5.49 0.90
N SER A 321 12.42 5.69 0.04
CA SER A 321 12.27 6.46 -1.22
C SER A 321 11.32 5.78 -2.21
N GLN A 322 11.22 4.45 -2.18
CA GLN A 322 10.30 3.69 -3.01
C GLN A 322 8.90 3.57 -2.39
N HIS A 323 8.72 3.99 -1.13
CA HIS A 323 7.47 3.81 -0.38
C HIS A 323 6.99 2.34 -0.38
N LEU A 324 7.93 1.38 -0.19
CA LEU A 324 7.66 -0.05 -0.30
C LEU A 324 6.46 -0.46 0.55
N ASN A 325 5.37 -0.89 -0.11
CA ASN A 325 4.10 -1.15 0.54
C ASN A 325 3.81 -2.63 0.77
N TYR A 326 4.13 -3.48 -0.22
CA TYR A 326 3.80 -4.91 -0.16
C TYR A 326 4.79 -5.80 -0.88
N LEU A 327 4.90 -7.07 -0.43
CA LEU A 327 5.58 -8.13 -1.16
C LEU A 327 4.83 -9.46 -0.97
N ARG A 328 4.72 -10.26 -2.06
CA ARG A 328 3.96 -11.52 -2.06
C ARG A 328 4.66 -12.65 -1.33
N ASN A 329 5.96 -12.79 -1.46
CA ASN A 329 6.72 -13.96 -0.99
C ASN A 329 7.63 -13.67 0.20
N ILE A 330 7.54 -12.47 0.79
CA ILE A 330 8.35 -12.07 1.95
C ILE A 330 8.06 -12.90 3.21
N GLY A 331 6.90 -13.52 3.30
CA GLY A 331 6.52 -14.38 4.42
C GLY A 331 7.21 -15.76 4.42
N ASP A 332 7.78 -16.18 3.31
CA ASP A 332 8.48 -17.45 3.21
C ASP A 332 9.97 -17.31 3.56
N ARG A 333 10.32 -17.61 4.79
CA ARG A 333 11.73 -17.57 5.25
C ARG A 333 12.64 -18.60 4.55
N LYS A 334 12.09 -19.59 3.82
CA LYS A 334 12.87 -20.52 3.00
C LYS A 334 13.20 -19.93 1.63
N HIS A 335 12.53 -18.86 1.23
CA HIS A 335 12.87 -18.13 0.01
C HIS A 335 14.32 -17.64 0.09
N PRO A 336 15.17 -17.90 -0.95
CA PRO A 336 16.61 -17.63 -0.86
C PRO A 336 16.96 -16.19 -0.47
N LEU A 337 16.27 -15.19 -1.04
CA LEU A 337 16.50 -13.79 -0.68
C LEU A 337 16.06 -13.47 0.75
N CYS A 338 14.94 -14.02 1.24
CA CYS A 338 14.56 -13.83 2.63
C CYS A 338 15.62 -14.38 3.59
N ALA A 339 16.13 -15.60 3.29
CA ALA A 339 17.20 -16.22 4.08
C ALA A 339 18.51 -15.42 4.00
N PHE A 340 18.83 -14.81 2.85
CA PHE A 340 20.00 -13.95 2.68
C PHE A 340 19.88 -12.64 3.47
N ILE A 341 18.75 -11.96 3.37
CA ILE A 341 18.48 -10.71 4.07
C ILE A 341 18.46 -10.94 5.59
N ALA A 342 17.91 -12.06 6.05
CA ALA A 342 17.86 -12.43 7.47
C ALA A 342 19.24 -12.68 8.11
N LYS A 343 20.30 -12.90 7.31
CA LYS A 343 21.69 -12.98 7.82
C LYS A 343 22.31 -11.61 8.11
N LYS A 344 21.67 -10.53 7.72
CA LYS A 344 22.13 -9.15 7.95
C LYS A 344 21.36 -8.55 9.12
N THR A 345 22.04 -7.69 9.87
CA THR A 345 21.47 -7.03 11.05
C THR A 345 21.17 -5.58 10.73
N PHE A 346 20.02 -5.10 11.14
CA PHE A 346 19.70 -3.68 11.08
C PHE A 346 20.49 -2.91 12.14
N SER A 347 20.94 -1.71 11.79
CA SER A 347 21.50 -0.71 12.69
C SER A 347 21.13 0.68 12.21
N SER A 348 20.50 1.46 13.07
CA SER A 348 20.08 2.84 12.77
C SER A 348 21.25 3.76 12.44
N ASP A 349 22.44 3.49 12.97
CA ASP A 349 23.66 4.23 12.64
C ASP A 349 24.23 3.85 11.26
N VAL A 350 24.25 2.55 10.94
CA VAL A 350 24.81 2.04 9.66
C VAL A 350 23.92 2.45 8.47
N TYR A 351 22.61 2.38 8.63
CA TYR A 351 21.63 2.71 7.56
C TYR A 351 21.11 4.14 7.64
N ARG A 352 21.77 5.03 8.39
CA ARG A 352 21.36 6.42 8.57
C ARG A 352 21.21 7.17 7.24
N PHE A 353 20.15 7.95 7.12
CA PHE A 353 19.93 8.90 6.03
C PHE A 353 19.15 10.13 6.54
N GLU A 354 19.17 11.22 5.79
CA GLU A 354 18.45 12.45 6.14
C GLU A 354 16.94 12.21 6.12
N GLY A 355 16.22 12.60 7.18
CA GLY A 355 14.79 12.39 7.32
C GLY A 355 14.39 10.98 7.79
N MET A 356 15.37 10.12 8.15
CA MET A 356 15.07 8.80 8.72
C MET A 356 14.32 8.97 10.06
N PRO A 357 13.21 8.24 10.29
CA PRO A 357 12.53 8.25 11.58
C PRO A 357 13.40 7.61 12.68
N ASP A 358 12.96 7.74 13.92
CA ASP A 358 13.62 7.07 15.04
C ASP A 358 13.34 5.56 15.00
N LEU A 359 14.38 4.76 14.78
CA LEU A 359 14.33 3.31 14.57
C LEU A 359 15.26 2.53 15.51
N HIS A 360 15.82 3.18 16.53
CA HIS A 360 16.84 2.57 17.40
C HIS A 360 16.36 1.29 18.12
N GLU A 361 15.06 1.13 18.35
CA GLU A 361 14.48 -0.08 18.95
C GLU A 361 14.63 -1.32 18.07
N TYR A 362 14.95 -1.14 16.79
CA TYR A 362 15.25 -2.23 15.87
C TYR A 362 16.74 -2.54 15.74
N ASP A 363 17.63 -1.82 16.42
CA ASP A 363 19.05 -2.11 16.38
C ASP A 363 19.33 -3.53 16.88
N GLY A 364 20.09 -4.30 16.08
CA GLY A 364 20.36 -5.71 16.35
C GLY A 364 19.33 -6.71 15.83
N VAL A 365 18.17 -6.25 15.31
CA VAL A 365 17.16 -7.12 14.70
C VAL A 365 17.62 -7.55 13.29
N ASP A 366 17.25 -8.76 12.85
CA ASP A 366 17.55 -9.19 11.48
C ASP A 366 16.89 -8.27 10.44
N LEU A 367 17.62 -7.98 9.35
CA LEU A 367 17.18 -7.00 8.34
C LEU A 367 15.91 -7.44 7.59
N HIS A 368 15.65 -8.75 7.49
CA HIS A 368 14.41 -9.27 6.91
C HIS A 368 13.21 -8.93 7.80
N LYS A 369 13.32 -9.14 9.12
CA LYS A 369 12.26 -8.75 10.07
C LYS A 369 12.03 -7.24 10.04
N PHE A 370 13.11 -6.45 10.02
CA PHE A 370 13.01 -4.99 9.89
C PHE A 370 12.21 -4.61 8.63
N MET A 371 12.59 -5.15 7.46
CA MET A 371 11.89 -4.91 6.20
C MET A 371 10.42 -5.33 6.29
N TYR A 372 10.14 -6.53 6.80
CA TYR A 372 8.79 -7.07 6.94
C TYR A 372 7.89 -6.17 7.81
N ASP A 373 8.41 -5.71 8.93
CA ASP A 373 7.66 -4.92 9.91
C ASP A 373 7.42 -3.48 9.46
N HIS A 374 8.23 -2.95 8.53
CA HIS A 374 8.14 -1.54 8.08
C HIS A 374 7.54 -1.37 6.67
N MET A 375 7.24 -2.45 5.95
CA MET A 375 6.51 -2.34 4.67
C MET A 375 5.15 -1.66 4.85
N GLY A 376 4.85 -0.66 4.01
CA GLY A 376 3.69 0.21 4.18
C GLY A 376 3.84 1.08 5.42
N TYR A 377 2.74 1.34 6.13
CA TYR A 377 2.75 2.16 7.33
C TYR A 377 3.11 1.37 8.60
N ARG A 378 3.72 2.07 9.57
CA ARG A 378 3.90 1.59 10.95
C ARG A 378 3.78 2.78 11.89
N PHE A 379 2.61 3.00 12.46
CA PHE A 379 2.34 4.15 13.31
C PHE A 379 2.79 3.93 14.74
N VAL A 380 3.55 4.88 15.26
CA VAL A 380 4.06 4.93 16.62
C VAL A 380 3.61 6.23 17.28
N VAL A 381 3.02 6.16 18.46
CA VAL A 381 2.74 7.32 19.28
C VAL A 381 4.03 7.81 19.92
N ARG A 382 4.33 9.10 19.78
CA ARG A 382 5.49 9.77 20.41
C ARG A 382 5.11 10.60 21.59
N ASP A 383 3.92 11.20 21.59
CA ASP A 383 3.36 11.97 22.71
C ASP A 383 1.83 11.96 22.66
N ALA A 384 1.20 12.13 23.81
CA ALA A 384 -0.24 12.36 23.90
C ALA A 384 -0.54 13.42 24.98
N ARG A 385 -1.56 14.21 24.70
CA ARG A 385 -2.14 15.17 25.63
C ARG A 385 -3.62 14.83 25.76
N LEU A 386 -4.01 14.35 26.92
CA LEU A 386 -5.38 13.96 27.22
C LEU A 386 -6.06 15.01 28.12
N PRO A 387 -7.37 15.21 28.01
CA PRO A 387 -8.10 16.10 28.90
C PRO A 387 -8.03 15.59 30.35
N LYS A 388 -7.79 16.47 31.31
CA LYS A 388 -7.78 16.12 32.76
C LYS A 388 -9.14 15.64 33.24
N ARG A 389 -10.20 16.07 32.58
CA ARG A 389 -11.60 15.77 32.91
C ARG A 389 -12.43 15.72 31.65
N ILE A 390 -13.33 14.77 31.58
CA ILE A 390 -14.32 14.63 30.52
C ILE A 390 -15.70 14.80 31.15
N GLU A 391 -16.51 15.70 30.57
CA GLU A 391 -17.88 15.94 30.98
C GLU A 391 -18.87 15.40 29.94
N PRO A 392 -19.92 14.66 30.33
CA PRO A 392 -20.93 14.15 29.41
C PRO A 392 -21.54 15.28 28.57
N GLY A 393 -21.69 15.04 27.27
CA GLY A 393 -22.31 15.98 26.35
C GLY A 393 -21.47 17.24 26.04
N LYS A 394 -20.29 17.39 26.65
CA LYS A 394 -19.38 18.49 26.32
C LYS A 394 -18.27 18.06 25.39
N LYS A 395 -17.92 18.97 24.45
CA LYS A 395 -16.81 18.76 23.52
C LYS A 395 -15.48 18.74 24.29
N SER A 396 -14.74 17.68 24.09
CA SER A 396 -13.40 17.46 24.65
C SER A 396 -12.39 17.33 23.51
N LEU A 397 -11.10 17.54 23.79
CA LEU A 397 -10.01 17.42 22.85
C LEU A 397 -8.90 16.55 23.42
N ALA A 398 -8.39 15.61 22.65
CA ALA A 398 -7.12 14.94 22.86
C ALA A 398 -6.18 15.34 21.71
N VAL A 399 -4.88 15.46 21.98
CA VAL A 399 -3.87 15.71 20.94
C VAL A 399 -2.85 14.58 20.99
N ILE A 400 -2.67 13.91 19.86
CA ILE A 400 -1.80 12.75 19.74
C ILE A 400 -0.71 13.03 18.72
N GLU A 401 0.55 12.89 19.12
CA GLU A 401 1.69 12.96 18.21
C GLU A 401 2.02 11.56 17.72
N VAL A 402 1.93 11.36 16.42
CA VAL A 402 2.15 10.07 15.77
C VAL A 402 3.27 10.21 14.75
N GLU A 403 4.21 9.28 14.76
CA GLU A 403 5.23 9.09 13.73
C GLU A 403 4.90 7.84 12.93
N ASN A 404 5.00 7.92 11.62
CA ASN A 404 4.91 6.75 10.75
C ASN A 404 6.32 6.23 10.49
N THR A 405 6.76 5.23 11.22
CA THR A 405 8.09 4.62 11.04
C THR A 405 8.13 3.62 9.88
N GLY A 406 7.00 3.36 9.20
CA GLY A 406 6.93 2.52 8.01
C GLY A 406 7.46 3.20 6.76
N PHE A 407 7.72 2.41 5.70
CA PHE A 407 8.27 2.92 4.45
C PHE A 407 7.28 3.75 3.63
N GLY A 408 5.99 3.48 3.73
CA GLY A 408 4.93 4.15 2.99
C GLY A 408 3.78 4.57 3.89
N LYS A 409 2.75 5.17 3.31
CA LYS A 409 1.56 5.58 4.05
C LYS A 409 0.43 4.55 4.00
N LEU A 410 -0.60 4.77 4.79
CA LEU A 410 -1.85 4.02 4.68
C LEU A 410 -2.64 4.49 3.45
N LEU A 411 -2.80 3.59 2.47
CA LEU A 411 -3.42 3.89 1.17
C LEU A 411 -4.95 3.78 1.17
N LEU A 412 -5.54 3.32 2.26
CA LEU A 412 -7.00 3.27 2.45
C LEU A 412 -7.46 4.42 3.34
N PRO A 413 -8.67 4.94 3.18
CA PRO A 413 -9.24 5.92 4.08
C PRO A 413 -9.25 5.39 5.52
N SER A 414 -8.93 6.25 6.49
CA SER A 414 -8.96 5.91 7.90
C SER A 414 -9.97 6.75 8.68
N ARG A 415 -10.50 6.16 9.76
CA ARG A 415 -11.35 6.84 10.75
C ARG A 415 -10.82 6.59 12.15
N ILE A 416 -11.24 7.45 13.08
CA ILE A 416 -10.89 7.37 14.49
C ILE A 416 -12.19 7.38 15.29
N ASP A 417 -12.34 6.41 16.20
CA ASP A 417 -13.32 6.49 17.28
C ASP A 417 -12.60 6.66 18.60
N VAL A 418 -13.09 7.57 19.44
CA VAL A 418 -12.71 7.65 20.83
C VAL A 418 -13.62 6.74 21.65
N LEU A 419 -13.03 5.91 22.51
CA LEU A 419 -13.74 5.03 23.40
C LEU A 419 -13.27 5.29 24.84
N LEU A 420 -14.22 5.22 25.78
CA LEU A 420 -13.94 5.28 27.21
C LEU A 420 -14.30 3.93 27.81
N SER A 421 -13.33 3.25 28.43
CA SER A 421 -13.58 1.99 29.16
C SER A 421 -13.85 2.32 30.62
N ALA A 422 -15.06 2.04 31.08
CA ALA A 422 -15.51 2.27 32.47
C ALA A 422 -16.56 1.26 32.86
N GLY A 423 -16.62 0.87 34.17
CA GLY A 423 -17.64 -0.02 34.68
C GLY A 423 -17.73 -1.38 33.98
N GLY A 424 -16.64 -1.87 33.41
CA GLY A 424 -16.58 -3.14 32.67
C GLY A 424 -17.14 -3.06 31.23
N GLY A 425 -17.46 -1.86 30.73
CA GLY A 425 -17.96 -1.63 29.36
C GLY A 425 -17.14 -0.61 28.56
N MET A 426 -17.26 -0.69 27.23
CA MET A 426 -16.68 0.27 26.29
C MET A 426 -17.75 1.24 25.80
N HIS A 427 -17.56 2.53 26.04
CA HIS A 427 -18.47 3.60 25.65
C HIS A 427 -17.89 4.35 24.46
N VAL A 428 -18.56 4.27 23.30
CA VAL A 428 -18.14 4.97 22.09
C VAL A 428 -18.56 6.44 22.19
N CYS A 429 -17.60 7.35 22.03
CA CYS A 429 -17.83 8.79 21.97
C CYS A 429 -18.20 9.23 20.55
N GLU A 430 -19.04 10.25 20.44
CA GLU A 430 -19.20 10.98 19.18
C GLU A 430 -17.86 11.64 18.82
N THR A 431 -17.21 11.18 17.76
CA THR A 431 -15.87 11.64 17.39
C THR A 431 -15.92 12.44 16.10
N VAL A 432 -15.42 13.68 16.15
CA VAL A 432 -15.24 14.50 14.96
C VAL A 432 -14.00 13.99 14.21
N GLN A 433 -14.19 13.53 12.98
CA GLN A 433 -13.09 13.02 12.19
C GLN A 433 -12.10 14.15 11.86
N PRO A 434 -10.79 13.97 12.11
CA PRO A 434 -9.81 14.99 11.78
C PRO A 434 -9.70 15.16 10.26
N THR A 435 -9.46 16.38 9.80
CA THR A 435 -9.27 16.70 8.38
C THR A 435 -8.09 15.92 7.77
N SER A 436 -7.04 15.69 8.57
CA SER A 436 -5.89 14.87 8.22
C SER A 436 -5.82 13.72 9.21
N GLY A 437 -6.30 12.55 8.80
CA GLY A 437 -6.23 11.33 9.59
C GLY A 437 -4.94 10.54 9.38
N PHE A 438 -4.92 9.30 9.85
CA PHE A 438 -3.76 8.41 9.73
C PHE A 438 -3.33 8.14 8.28
N SER A 439 -4.27 8.15 7.33
CA SER A 439 -3.97 7.98 5.90
C SER A 439 -3.24 9.16 5.25
N ALA A 440 -3.10 10.29 5.94
CA ALA A 440 -2.33 11.44 5.46
C ALA A 440 -0.86 11.44 5.96
N ILE A 441 -0.47 10.48 6.82
CA ILE A 441 0.87 10.46 7.41
C ILE A 441 1.82 9.70 6.49
N GLU A 442 2.72 10.43 5.84
CA GLU A 442 3.77 9.86 4.97
C GLU A 442 4.73 8.96 5.76
N GLY A 443 5.41 8.03 5.05
CA GLY A 443 6.50 7.25 5.64
C GLY A 443 7.62 8.17 6.14
N GLY A 444 8.06 7.97 7.38
CA GLY A 444 9.05 8.82 8.06
C GLY A 444 8.49 10.13 8.64
N ALA A 445 7.21 10.46 8.41
CA ALA A 445 6.64 11.71 8.90
C ALA A 445 6.11 11.61 10.33
N LYS A 446 6.21 12.73 11.06
CA LYS A 446 5.67 12.91 12.40
C LYS A 446 4.63 14.04 12.39
N VAL A 447 3.44 13.79 12.90
CA VAL A 447 2.32 14.74 12.90
C VAL A 447 1.61 14.77 14.25
N ARG A 448 0.94 15.88 14.53
CA ARG A 448 0.01 16.02 15.66
C ARG A 448 -1.42 15.98 15.15
N ILE A 449 -2.21 15.06 15.69
CA ILE A 449 -3.61 14.85 15.34
C ILE A 449 -4.47 15.36 16.49
N PRO A 450 -5.23 16.45 16.31
CA PRO A 450 -6.26 16.84 17.24
C PRO A 450 -7.49 15.95 17.08
N VAL A 451 -7.95 15.33 18.15
CA VAL A 451 -9.12 14.44 18.19
C VAL A 451 -10.19 15.06 19.08
N TYR A 452 -11.20 15.65 18.44
CA TYR A 452 -12.36 16.21 19.16
C TYR A 452 -13.42 15.15 19.34
N PHE A 453 -14.01 15.09 20.54
CA PHE A 453 -15.03 14.10 20.87
C PHE A 453 -16.01 14.62 21.92
N VAL A 454 -17.19 13.98 21.96
CA VAL A 454 -18.22 14.19 23.00
C VAL A 454 -18.52 12.85 23.64
N ALA A 455 -18.33 12.76 24.94
CA ALA A 455 -18.63 11.53 25.69
C ALA A 455 -20.16 11.35 25.85
N PRO A 456 -20.67 10.10 25.69
CA PRO A 456 -22.09 9.84 25.84
C PRO A 456 -22.56 10.04 27.30
N PRO A 457 -23.85 10.34 27.52
CA PRO A 457 -24.45 10.23 28.84
C PRO A 457 -24.49 8.76 29.28
N GLY A 458 -24.49 8.48 30.58
CA GLY A 458 -24.64 7.12 31.10
C GLY A 458 -23.36 6.48 31.59
N ILE A 459 -22.20 7.12 31.46
CA ILE A 459 -21.01 6.75 32.22
C ILE A 459 -21.18 7.29 33.66
N GLU A 460 -20.89 6.47 34.66
CA GLU A 460 -20.92 6.87 36.06
C GLU A 460 -20.00 8.07 36.31
N ARG A 461 -20.46 9.04 37.11
CA ARG A 461 -19.66 10.26 37.39
C ARG A 461 -18.59 9.99 38.42
N GLU A 462 -17.54 10.83 38.38
CA GLU A 462 -16.38 10.79 39.29
C GLU A 462 -15.62 9.46 39.27
N VAL A 463 -15.64 8.76 38.08
CA VAL A 463 -14.87 7.53 37.87
C VAL A 463 -13.64 7.79 37.01
N GLU A 464 -12.66 6.93 37.14
CA GLU A 464 -11.54 6.87 36.20
C GLU A 464 -11.91 5.97 35.03
N CYS A 465 -11.72 6.47 33.82
CA CYS A 465 -11.96 5.73 32.58
C CYS A 465 -10.65 5.54 31.84
N GLU A 466 -10.46 4.39 31.22
CA GLU A 466 -9.36 4.21 30.27
C GLU A 466 -9.71 4.89 28.95
N PHE A 467 -8.85 5.80 28.49
CA PHE A 467 -9.00 6.48 27.22
C PHE A 467 -8.39 5.63 26.11
N CYS A 468 -9.21 5.26 25.14
CA CYS A 468 -8.82 4.39 24.02
C CYS A 468 -9.12 5.04 22.67
N LEU A 469 -8.29 4.74 21.68
CA LEU A 469 -8.57 5.04 20.28
C LEU A 469 -8.73 3.75 19.48
N ARG A 470 -9.81 3.68 18.72
CA ARG A 470 -9.98 2.73 17.63
C ARG A 470 -9.66 3.47 16.34
N VAL A 471 -8.53 3.15 15.73
CA VAL A 471 -8.17 3.60 14.40
C VAL A 471 -8.50 2.46 13.45
N PHE A 472 -9.18 2.73 12.34
CA PHE A 472 -9.60 1.67 11.42
C PHE A 472 -9.84 2.18 9.99
N CYS A 473 -9.80 1.25 9.02
CA CYS A 473 -10.23 1.51 7.66
C CYS A 473 -11.70 1.06 7.52
N PRO A 474 -12.63 1.97 7.24
CA PRO A 474 -14.03 1.60 7.03
C PRO A 474 -14.19 0.77 5.75
N VAL A 475 -15.19 -0.09 5.71
CA VAL A 475 -15.68 -0.76 4.50
C VAL A 475 -17.03 -0.18 4.11
N LYS A 476 -17.31 -0.13 2.81
CA LYS A 476 -18.61 0.23 2.27
C LYS A 476 -19.53 -1.00 2.33
N ASP A 477 -20.33 -1.12 3.37
CA ASP A 477 -21.36 -2.16 3.46
C ASP A 477 -22.63 -1.55 4.03
N GLU A 478 -23.49 -1.04 3.15
CA GLU A 478 -24.76 -0.43 3.52
C GLU A 478 -25.80 -1.42 4.05
N ARG A 479 -25.56 -2.74 3.89
CA ARG A 479 -26.49 -3.79 4.27
C ARG A 479 -26.32 -4.27 5.70
N ARG A 480 -25.34 -3.74 6.43
CA ARG A 480 -25.02 -4.15 7.80
C ARG A 480 -25.08 -2.96 8.75
N ASP A 481 -25.78 -3.13 9.85
CA ASP A 481 -25.77 -2.18 10.98
C ASP A 481 -24.35 -2.03 11.57
N HIS A 482 -23.51 -3.07 11.45
CA HIS A 482 -22.14 -3.11 11.92
C HIS A 482 -21.22 -3.73 10.85
N PRO A 483 -20.72 -2.94 9.89
CA PRO A 483 -19.76 -3.43 8.90
C PRO A 483 -18.46 -3.89 9.57
N PRO A 484 -17.74 -4.87 9.01
CA PRO A 484 -16.49 -5.33 9.57
C PRO A 484 -15.49 -4.16 9.61
N LEU A 485 -14.90 -3.96 10.78
CA LEU A 485 -13.85 -2.97 10.96
C LEU A 485 -12.50 -3.60 10.60
N ARG A 486 -11.67 -2.83 9.93
CA ARG A 486 -10.26 -3.17 9.70
C ARG A 486 -9.41 -2.35 10.66
N PRO A 487 -9.21 -2.83 11.89
CA PRO A 487 -8.54 -2.05 12.92
C PRO A 487 -7.06 -1.88 12.60
N ILE A 488 -6.52 -0.74 13.02
CA ILE A 488 -5.11 -0.39 12.90
C ILE A 488 -4.51 -0.42 14.29
N ARG A 489 -3.56 -1.33 14.49
CA ARG A 489 -2.73 -1.40 15.68
C ARG A 489 -1.65 -0.34 15.59
N LEU A 490 -1.50 0.50 16.63
CA LEU A 490 -0.32 1.32 16.83
C LEU A 490 0.83 0.46 17.33
N ALA A 491 2.04 0.73 16.89
CA ALA A 491 3.18 -0.16 17.09
C ALA A 491 3.85 -0.03 18.45
N ASN A 492 3.32 0.78 19.36
CA ASN A 492 3.85 0.90 20.70
C ASN A 492 3.63 -0.38 21.52
N ALA A 493 4.62 -0.76 22.30
CA ALA A 493 4.51 -1.88 23.22
C ALA A 493 3.41 -1.65 24.26
N GLY A 494 2.57 -2.66 24.48
CA GLY A 494 1.55 -2.65 25.54
C GLY A 494 0.28 -1.82 25.28
N MET A 495 0.22 -1.05 24.18
CA MET A 495 -0.97 -0.22 23.91
C MET A 495 -2.14 -0.97 23.28
N TRP A 496 -1.90 -2.10 22.62
CA TRP A 496 -2.95 -2.83 21.90
C TRP A 496 -3.77 -3.71 22.82
N VAL A 497 -5.07 -3.43 22.92
CA VAL A 497 -6.03 -4.15 23.77
C VAL A 497 -6.92 -5.06 22.91
N LYS A 498 -6.99 -6.33 23.27
CA LYS A 498 -7.89 -7.35 22.70
C LYS A 498 -8.90 -7.81 23.75
N PRO A 499 -10.12 -8.19 23.36
CA PRO A 499 -10.66 -8.40 22.01
C PRO A 499 -11.19 -7.12 21.34
N GLU A 500 -11.19 -5.98 22.01
CA GLU A 500 -11.86 -4.73 21.62
C GLU A 500 -11.20 -4.09 20.38
N ASN A 501 -9.97 -4.50 20.04
CA ASN A 501 -9.17 -3.98 18.93
C ASN A 501 -9.01 -2.45 18.99
N VAL A 502 -8.58 -1.97 20.14
CA VAL A 502 -8.32 -0.55 20.43
C VAL A 502 -6.89 -0.33 20.93
N ASN A 503 -6.44 0.92 20.86
CA ASN A 503 -5.16 1.35 21.40
C ASN A 503 -5.41 2.16 22.68
N SER A 504 -4.87 1.70 23.82
CA SER A 504 -5.02 2.36 25.12
C SER A 504 -3.99 3.48 25.31
N PHE A 505 -4.46 4.61 25.85
CA PHE A 505 -3.65 5.80 26.15
C PHE A 505 -3.61 6.13 27.65
N GLY A 506 -4.19 5.29 28.49
CA GLY A 506 -4.19 5.47 29.93
C GLY A 506 -5.48 6.06 30.51
N MET A 507 -5.44 6.35 31.80
CA MET A 507 -6.62 6.72 32.60
C MET A 507 -6.89 8.22 32.53
N VAL A 508 -8.16 8.59 32.42
CA VAL A 508 -8.69 9.96 32.49
C VAL A 508 -9.84 10.03 33.49
N LYS A 509 -10.11 11.20 34.06
CA LYS A 509 -11.24 11.40 35.00
C LYS A 509 -12.49 11.78 34.24
N PHE A 510 -13.58 11.07 34.51
CA PHE A 510 -14.92 11.36 34.01
C PHE A 510 -15.73 12.06 35.12
N ARG A 511 -16.42 13.15 34.79
CA ARG A 511 -17.21 13.96 35.77
C ARG A 511 -18.66 14.07 35.37
#